data_f33b3445cc63367fab49757b2089525b
#
_entry.id   f33b3445cc63367fab49757b2089525b
#
_cell.length_a   1.000
_cell.length_b   1.000
_cell.length_c   1.000
_cell.angle_alpha   90.00
_cell.angle_beta   90.00
_cell.angle_gamma   90.00
#
_symmetry.space_group_name_H-M   'P 1'
#
loop_
_entity.id
_entity.type
_entity.pdbx_description
1 polymer ?
#
loop_
_entity_poly.entity_id
_entity_poly.type
_entity_poly.pdbx_seq_one_letter_code
_entity_poly.pdbx_strand_id
1 'polypeptide(L)'
;KIEVALRVRLVEALLIHGEPLILQDSSIFKEKKRYWQNMSTVASEIARSNDVFIKHNFDNHDGEVPVWAAVEVLSFGTLSKIIKNLKTGARSSYSILAANYQYRSQRGNLVNPSQKMLASWIQSVSVLRNMCAHNSRIYNRTIHTTPEILDVDKITPPPAHNGLYQI
;
A
#
# COMPACT_ATOMS: atom_id res chain seq x y z
N LYS A 1 -4.28 -13.17 -1.57
CA LYS A 1 -4.78 -12.58 -2.84
C LYS A 1 -4.74 -11.04 -2.83
N ILE A 2 -5.24 -10.34 -1.79
CA ILE A 2 -5.26 -8.86 -1.71
C ILE A 2 -3.85 -8.28 -1.78
N GLU A 3 -2.90 -8.84 -1.01
CA GLU A 3 -1.51 -8.37 -0.98
C GLU A 3 -0.85 -8.46 -2.37
N VAL A 4 -1.00 -9.61 -3.04
CA VAL A 4 -0.45 -9.79 -4.39
C VAL A 4 -1.09 -8.83 -5.39
N ALA A 5 -2.42 -8.68 -5.36
CA ALA A 5 -3.11 -7.74 -6.22
C ALA A 5 -2.63 -6.30 -6.02
N LEU A 6 -2.42 -5.87 -4.76
CA LEU A 6 -1.91 -4.53 -4.47
C LEU A 6 -0.50 -4.31 -5.06
N ARG A 7 0.41 -5.30 -4.92
CA ARG A 7 1.76 -5.23 -5.48
C ARG A 7 1.72 -5.02 -6.99
N VAL A 8 0.96 -5.86 -7.69
CA VAL A 8 0.80 -5.79 -9.15
C VAL A 8 0.25 -4.42 -9.56
N ARG A 9 -0.85 -3.96 -8.95
CA ARG A 9 -1.47 -2.68 -9.30
C ARG A 9 -0.60 -1.47 -8.95
N LEU A 10 0.19 -1.56 -7.89
CA LEU A 10 1.14 -0.50 -7.54
C LEU A 10 2.26 -0.42 -8.59
N VAL A 11 2.83 -1.55 -9.00
CA VAL A 11 3.85 -1.60 -10.04
C VAL A 11 3.30 -1.03 -11.36
N GLU A 12 2.13 -1.47 -11.81
CA GLU A 12 1.48 -0.94 -13.02
C GLU A 12 1.30 0.59 -12.93
N ALA A 13 0.81 1.09 -11.79
CA ALA A 13 0.61 2.51 -11.58
C ALA A 13 1.90 3.33 -11.53
N LEU A 14 3.00 2.77 -11.07
CA LEU A 14 4.31 3.43 -11.04
C LEU A 14 4.96 3.43 -12.43
N LEU A 15 4.85 2.33 -13.17
CA LEU A 15 5.45 2.17 -14.50
C LEU A 15 4.81 3.02 -15.61
N ILE A 16 3.71 3.73 -15.34
CA ILE A 16 3.19 4.71 -16.32
C ILE A 16 4.21 5.80 -16.68
N HIS A 17 5.20 6.03 -15.82
CA HIS A 17 6.29 6.97 -16.07
C HIS A 17 7.39 6.37 -16.97
N GLY A 18 7.32 5.07 -17.27
CA GLY A 18 8.24 4.37 -18.15
C GLY A 18 9.60 4.00 -17.54
N GLU A 19 9.85 4.39 -16.29
CA GLU A 19 11.17 4.23 -15.66
C GLU A 19 11.20 3.03 -14.68
N PRO A 20 12.06 2.01 -14.95
CA PRO A 20 12.22 0.87 -14.05
C PRO A 20 12.63 1.26 -12.62
N LEU A 21 13.44 2.30 -12.48
CA LEU A 21 13.95 2.81 -11.19
C LEU A 21 13.10 3.94 -10.60
N ILE A 22 11.84 4.03 -10.96
CA ILE A 22 10.92 5.11 -10.60
C ILE A 22 10.84 5.40 -9.09
N LEU A 23 11.10 4.43 -8.22
CA LEU A 23 11.14 4.65 -6.77
C LEU A 23 12.28 5.59 -6.35
N GLN A 24 13.34 5.71 -7.16
CA GLN A 24 14.46 6.63 -6.91
C GLN A 24 14.12 8.06 -7.34
N ASP A 25 13.09 8.26 -8.16
CA ASP A 25 12.63 9.59 -8.52
C ASP A 25 11.79 10.22 -7.42
N SER A 26 12.41 11.15 -6.68
CA SER A 26 11.71 11.90 -5.64
C SER A 26 10.59 12.80 -6.18
N SER A 27 10.55 13.06 -7.49
CA SER A 27 9.58 13.98 -8.10
C SER A 27 8.15 13.47 -8.04
N ILE A 28 7.95 12.14 -8.00
CA ILE A 28 6.62 11.53 -7.92
C ILE A 28 6.00 11.57 -6.51
N PHE A 29 6.80 11.98 -5.51
CA PHE A 29 6.38 12.05 -4.11
C PHE A 29 6.05 13.48 -3.68
N LYS A 30 5.03 13.63 -2.80
CA LYS A 30 4.57 14.95 -2.33
C LYS A 30 5.47 15.53 -1.25
N GLU A 31 5.92 14.75 -0.29
CA GLU A 31 6.73 15.19 0.85
C GLU A 31 8.15 14.61 0.77
N LYS A 32 9.15 15.49 0.57
CA LYS A 32 10.55 15.05 0.43
C LYS A 32 11.13 14.42 1.70
N LYS A 33 10.78 14.95 2.87
CA LYS A 33 11.22 14.36 4.15
C LYS A 33 10.72 12.91 4.29
N ARG A 34 9.43 12.68 4.01
CA ARG A 34 8.85 11.33 4.03
C ARG A 34 9.42 10.43 2.94
N TYR A 35 9.74 11.00 1.79
CA TYR A 35 10.42 10.27 0.73
C TYR A 35 11.71 9.63 1.26
N TRP A 36 12.60 10.42 1.85
CA TRP A 36 13.86 9.91 2.39
C TRP A 36 13.69 8.89 3.52
N GLN A 37 12.72 9.11 4.41
CA GLN A 37 12.37 8.14 5.45
C GLN A 37 11.87 6.82 4.86
N ASN A 38 11.03 6.87 3.83
CA ASN A 38 10.52 5.70 3.15
C ASN A 38 11.65 4.97 2.40
N MET A 39 12.50 5.71 1.69
CA MET A 39 13.62 5.12 0.93
C MET A 39 14.66 4.47 1.84
N SER A 40 14.92 5.01 3.01
CA SER A 40 15.75 4.33 4.01
C SER A 40 15.18 2.96 4.39
N THR A 41 13.87 2.87 4.59
CA THR A 41 13.20 1.59 4.88
C THR A 41 13.24 0.66 3.66
N VAL A 42 12.97 1.18 2.46
CA VAL A 42 13.03 0.42 1.20
C VAL A 42 14.42 -0.17 1.00
N ALA A 43 15.47 0.65 1.11
CA ALA A 43 16.86 0.20 0.98
C ALA A 43 17.21 -0.90 1.99
N SER A 44 16.77 -0.74 3.24
CA SER A 44 16.99 -1.75 4.30
C SER A 44 16.26 -3.06 4.01
N GLU A 45 15.02 -3.01 3.50
CA GLU A 45 14.25 -4.21 3.17
C GLU A 45 14.83 -4.94 1.95
N ILE A 46 15.27 -4.21 0.92
CA ILE A 46 15.96 -4.76 -0.25
C ILE A 46 17.30 -5.40 0.18
N ALA A 47 18.13 -4.69 0.94
CA ALA A 47 19.45 -5.16 1.32
C ALA A 47 19.45 -6.45 2.17
N ARG A 48 18.40 -6.66 2.97
CA ARG A 48 18.27 -7.87 3.79
C ARG A 48 17.54 -9.02 3.08
N SER A 49 17.02 -8.81 1.86
CA SER A 49 16.33 -9.86 1.11
C SER A 49 17.33 -10.92 0.63
N ASN A 50 16.96 -12.18 0.79
CA ASN A 50 17.69 -13.33 0.27
C ASN A 50 17.14 -13.86 -1.05
N ASP A 51 16.18 -13.17 -1.64
CA ASP A 51 15.54 -13.60 -2.89
C ASP A 51 16.54 -13.59 -4.06
N VAL A 52 16.46 -14.62 -4.89
CA VAL A 52 17.39 -14.86 -6.00
C VAL A 52 17.41 -13.67 -6.97
N PHE A 53 16.23 -13.10 -7.27
CA PHE A 53 16.13 -11.98 -8.20
C PHE A 53 16.72 -10.67 -7.63
N ILE A 54 16.72 -10.47 -6.31
CA ILE A 54 17.39 -9.33 -5.68
C ILE A 54 18.92 -9.52 -5.76
N LYS A 55 19.41 -10.72 -5.42
CA LYS A 55 20.85 -11.04 -5.54
C LYS A 55 21.33 -10.87 -6.98
N HIS A 56 20.54 -11.34 -7.96
CA HIS A 56 20.87 -11.17 -9.38
C HIS A 56 21.05 -9.70 -9.76
N ASN A 57 20.20 -8.79 -9.26
CA ASN A 57 20.36 -7.36 -9.54
C ASN A 57 21.63 -6.77 -8.89
N PHE A 58 21.99 -7.22 -7.69
CA PHE A 58 23.26 -6.79 -7.07
C PHE A 58 24.47 -7.30 -7.83
N ASP A 59 24.45 -8.56 -8.29
CA ASP A 59 25.59 -9.20 -8.92
C ASP A 59 25.80 -8.77 -10.39
N ASN A 60 24.73 -8.43 -11.11
CA ASN A 60 24.75 -8.26 -12.55
C ASN A 60 24.25 -6.90 -13.07
N HIS A 61 23.69 -6.05 -12.19
CA HIS A 61 23.10 -4.77 -12.55
C HIS A 61 23.51 -3.64 -11.60
N ASP A 62 24.73 -3.66 -11.08
CA ASP A 62 25.29 -2.64 -10.17
C ASP A 62 24.40 -2.29 -8.97
N GLY A 63 23.56 -3.22 -8.53
CA GLY A 63 22.61 -3.00 -7.44
C GLY A 63 21.37 -2.19 -7.83
N GLU A 64 21.15 -1.92 -9.10
CA GLU A 64 19.93 -1.29 -9.60
C GLU A 64 18.76 -2.28 -9.52
N VAL A 65 17.87 -2.07 -8.53
CA VAL A 65 16.71 -2.92 -8.31
C VAL A 65 15.47 -2.26 -8.91
N PRO A 66 14.91 -2.83 -9.98
CA PRO A 66 13.73 -2.26 -10.62
C PRO A 66 12.50 -2.33 -9.72
N VAL A 67 11.52 -1.44 -9.96
CA VAL A 67 10.33 -1.28 -9.09
C VAL A 67 9.55 -2.58 -8.88
N TRP A 68 9.43 -3.44 -9.88
CA TRP A 68 8.74 -4.72 -9.74
C TRP A 68 9.46 -5.69 -8.79
N ALA A 69 10.79 -5.73 -8.83
CA ALA A 69 11.59 -6.53 -7.92
C ALA A 69 11.58 -5.93 -6.49
N ALA A 70 11.72 -4.62 -6.37
CA ALA A 70 11.64 -3.92 -5.09
C ALA A 70 10.28 -4.16 -4.40
N VAL A 71 9.18 -3.91 -5.09
CA VAL A 71 7.82 -4.06 -4.53
C VAL A 71 7.55 -5.48 -4.05
N GLU A 72 8.15 -6.50 -4.64
CA GLU A 72 7.95 -7.90 -4.24
C GLU A 72 8.51 -8.18 -2.82
N VAL A 73 9.64 -7.60 -2.47
CA VAL A 73 10.29 -7.84 -1.17
C VAL A 73 9.88 -6.85 -0.07
N LEU A 74 9.23 -5.73 -0.43
CA LEU A 74 8.79 -4.74 0.54
C LEU A 74 7.66 -5.27 1.42
N SER A 75 7.70 -4.91 2.71
CA SER A 75 6.60 -5.19 3.63
C SER A 75 5.34 -4.41 3.25
N PHE A 76 4.18 -4.96 3.62
CA PHE A 76 2.89 -4.32 3.35
C PHE A 76 2.78 -2.93 4.01
N GLY A 77 3.43 -2.77 5.18
CA GLY A 77 3.53 -1.47 5.86
C GLY A 77 4.34 -0.45 5.08
N THR A 78 5.44 -0.87 4.45
CA THR A 78 6.28 0.00 3.59
C THR A 78 5.52 0.41 2.33
N LEU A 79 4.81 -0.53 1.68
CA LEU A 79 3.94 -0.22 0.54
C LEU A 79 2.88 0.83 0.89
N SER A 80 2.24 0.70 2.06
CA SER A 80 1.26 1.69 2.54
C SER A 80 1.87 3.09 2.70
N LYS A 81 3.10 3.19 3.24
CA LYS A 81 3.82 4.47 3.39
C LYS A 81 4.17 5.10 2.04
N ILE A 82 4.63 4.29 1.08
CA ILE A 82 4.90 4.72 -0.30
C ILE A 82 3.62 5.31 -0.91
N ILE A 83 2.53 4.55 -0.93
CA ILE A 83 1.24 4.96 -1.49
C ILE A 83 0.75 6.27 -0.86
N LYS A 84 0.85 6.40 0.48
CA LYS A 84 0.44 7.60 1.21
C LYS A 84 1.24 8.83 0.83
N ASN A 85 2.44 8.68 0.30
CA ASN A 85 3.33 9.79 -0.09
C ASN A 85 3.35 10.07 -1.59
N LEU A 86 2.69 9.27 -2.45
CA LEU A 86 2.60 9.56 -3.89
C LEU A 86 1.91 10.91 -4.13
N LYS A 87 2.32 11.64 -5.16
CA LYS A 87 1.58 12.83 -5.62
C LYS A 87 0.18 12.44 -6.09
N THR A 88 -0.77 13.32 -5.84
CA THR A 88 -2.13 13.23 -6.35
C THR A 88 -2.31 14.20 -7.52
N GLY A 89 -3.20 13.88 -8.43
CA GLY A 89 -3.52 14.71 -9.60
C GLY A 89 -4.00 13.84 -10.74
N ALA A 90 -4.47 14.46 -11.79
CA ALA A 90 -4.86 13.76 -13.01
C ALA A 90 -3.65 13.00 -13.58
N ARG A 91 -3.84 11.73 -13.92
CA ARG A 91 -2.80 10.84 -14.46
C ARG A 91 -1.58 10.61 -13.54
N SER A 92 -1.69 10.88 -12.24
CA SER A 92 -0.65 10.50 -11.28
C SER A 92 -0.68 9.00 -11.03
N SER A 93 0.46 8.43 -10.58
CA SER A 93 0.51 7.02 -10.15
C SER A 93 -0.57 6.71 -9.12
N TYR A 94 -0.84 7.65 -8.19
CA TYR A 94 -1.91 7.46 -7.22
C TYR A 94 -3.30 7.39 -7.87
N SER A 95 -3.61 8.25 -8.83
CA SER A 95 -4.94 8.25 -9.47
C SER A 95 -5.22 6.95 -10.22
N ILE A 96 -4.21 6.39 -10.86
CA ILE A 96 -4.28 5.11 -11.57
C ILE A 96 -4.44 3.96 -10.59
N LEU A 97 -3.66 3.96 -9.50
CA LEU A 97 -3.81 2.96 -8.45
C LEU A 97 -5.22 3.00 -7.84
N ALA A 98 -5.71 4.19 -7.47
CA ALA A 98 -7.00 4.38 -6.84
C ALA A 98 -8.18 3.92 -7.72
N ALA A 99 -8.06 4.07 -9.03
CA ALA A 99 -9.07 3.61 -9.99
C ALA A 99 -9.31 2.09 -9.95
N ASN A 100 -8.32 1.31 -9.51
CA ASN A 100 -8.46 -0.14 -9.31
C ASN A 100 -9.18 -0.51 -8.01
N TYR A 101 -9.41 0.45 -7.12
CA TYR A 101 -10.03 0.27 -5.79
C TYR A 101 -11.30 1.10 -5.62
N GLN A 102 -11.96 1.42 -6.74
CA GLN A 102 -13.27 2.08 -6.71
C GLN A 102 -14.26 1.24 -5.91
N TYR A 103 -15.07 1.92 -5.14
CA TYR A 103 -16.18 1.29 -4.42
C TYR A 103 -17.48 2.06 -4.64
N ARG A 104 -18.58 1.40 -4.45
CA ARG A 104 -19.91 2.01 -4.54
C ARG A 104 -20.36 2.48 -3.16
N SER A 105 -20.54 3.78 -2.99
CA SER A 105 -21.07 4.35 -1.76
C SER A 105 -22.53 3.94 -1.54
N GLN A 106 -23.05 4.12 -0.33
CA GLN A 106 -24.47 3.87 -0.02
C GLN A 106 -25.42 4.68 -0.91
N ARG A 107 -24.98 5.82 -1.43
CA ARG A 107 -25.75 6.64 -2.39
C ARG A 107 -25.69 6.11 -3.82
N GLY A 108 -25.06 4.96 -4.05
CA GLY A 108 -24.92 4.34 -5.36
C GLY A 108 -23.81 4.93 -6.26
N ASN A 109 -23.11 5.98 -5.82
CA ASN A 109 -22.05 6.60 -6.60
C ASN A 109 -20.77 5.75 -6.57
N LEU A 110 -20.10 5.65 -7.71
CA LEU A 110 -18.77 5.06 -7.80
C LEU A 110 -17.72 6.07 -7.32
N VAL A 111 -16.93 5.72 -6.33
CA VAL A 111 -15.99 6.61 -5.65
C VAL A 111 -14.58 6.04 -5.68
N ASN A 112 -13.60 6.89 -6.04
CA ASN A 112 -12.19 6.58 -5.86
C ASN A 112 -11.79 6.84 -4.40
N PRO A 113 -11.09 5.90 -3.74
CA PRO A 113 -10.61 6.16 -2.39
C PRO A 113 -9.60 7.31 -2.36
N SER A 114 -9.67 8.15 -1.32
CA SER A 114 -8.59 9.09 -1.03
C SER A 114 -7.31 8.35 -0.61
N GLN A 115 -6.15 9.00 -0.68
CA GLN A 115 -4.90 8.37 -0.22
C GLN A 115 -4.98 7.93 1.25
N LYS A 116 -5.64 8.75 2.07
CA LYS A 116 -5.83 8.44 3.49
C LYS A 116 -6.68 7.19 3.67
N MET A 117 -7.78 7.09 2.91
CA MET A 117 -8.66 5.92 2.92
C MET A 117 -7.92 4.66 2.47
N LEU A 118 -7.32 4.68 1.27
CA LEU A 118 -6.63 3.52 0.73
C LEU A 118 -5.47 3.07 1.65
N ALA A 119 -4.70 4.01 2.18
CA ALA A 119 -3.63 3.70 3.13
C ALA A 119 -4.17 3.08 4.44
N SER A 120 -5.32 3.55 4.95
CA SER A 120 -5.95 2.97 6.14
C SER A 120 -6.47 1.56 5.87
N TRP A 121 -7.04 1.31 4.69
CA TRP A 121 -7.48 -0.03 4.29
C TRP A 121 -6.31 -1.02 4.21
N ILE A 122 -5.21 -0.60 3.56
CA ILE A 122 -3.99 -1.40 3.47
C ILE A 122 -3.43 -1.68 4.88
N GLN A 123 -3.42 -0.68 5.76
CA GLN A 123 -2.97 -0.83 7.13
C GLN A 123 -3.84 -1.84 7.91
N SER A 124 -5.15 -1.77 7.79
CA SER A 124 -6.08 -2.69 8.45
C SER A 124 -5.89 -4.13 7.95
N VAL A 125 -5.75 -4.30 6.64
CA VAL A 125 -5.45 -5.62 6.04
C VAL A 125 -4.09 -6.15 6.51
N SER A 126 -3.08 -5.28 6.63
CA SER A 126 -1.75 -5.66 7.15
C SER A 126 -1.83 -6.20 8.58
N VAL A 127 -2.57 -5.51 9.46
CA VAL A 127 -2.78 -5.94 10.85
C VAL A 127 -3.48 -7.30 10.89
N LEU A 128 -4.57 -7.46 10.15
CA LEU A 128 -5.29 -8.74 10.06
C LEU A 128 -4.40 -9.88 9.54
N ARG A 129 -3.67 -9.62 8.45
CA ARG A 129 -2.74 -10.61 7.87
C ARG A 129 -1.69 -11.05 8.89
N ASN A 130 -1.12 -10.10 9.63
CA ASN A 130 -0.12 -10.41 10.66
C ASN A 130 -0.73 -11.21 11.81
N MET A 131 -1.95 -10.88 12.24
CA MET A 131 -2.66 -11.67 13.25
C MET A 131 -2.89 -13.11 12.80
N CYS A 132 -3.32 -13.31 11.54
CA CYS A 132 -3.48 -14.64 10.94
C CYS A 132 -2.15 -15.38 10.86
N ALA A 133 -1.09 -14.72 10.39
CA ALA A 133 0.23 -15.34 10.23
C ALA A 133 0.85 -15.80 11.56
N HIS A 134 0.54 -15.10 12.65
CA HIS A 134 0.98 -15.47 14.00
C HIS A 134 -0.01 -16.35 14.76
N ASN A 135 -0.96 -16.99 14.08
CA ASN A 135 -2.01 -17.81 14.68
C ASN A 135 -2.75 -17.12 15.84
N SER A 136 -2.84 -15.79 15.80
CA SER A 136 -3.51 -15.03 16.84
C SER A 136 -5.03 -15.21 16.72
N ARG A 137 -5.68 -15.28 17.88
CA ARG A 137 -7.15 -15.29 17.93
C ARG A 137 -7.70 -14.01 17.30
N ILE A 138 -8.59 -14.15 16.32
CA ILE A 138 -9.25 -13.03 15.63
C ILE A 138 -10.68 -12.85 16.15
N TYR A 139 -11.37 -13.96 16.41
CA TYR A 139 -12.74 -13.95 16.90
C TYR A 139 -12.85 -13.25 18.25
N ASN A 140 -13.84 -12.36 18.40
CA ASN A 140 -14.13 -11.58 19.61
C ASN A 140 -12.91 -10.81 20.13
N ARG A 141 -12.10 -10.24 19.21
CA ARG A 141 -10.96 -9.38 19.53
C ARG A 141 -11.20 -7.97 19.01
N THR A 142 -10.94 -6.98 19.83
CA THR A 142 -10.96 -5.58 19.40
C THR A 142 -9.74 -5.30 18.50
N ILE A 143 -9.98 -4.80 17.30
CA ILE A 143 -8.93 -4.35 16.38
C ILE A 143 -8.91 -2.83 16.45
N HIS A 144 -7.81 -2.27 16.95
CA HIS A 144 -7.68 -0.81 17.12
C HIS A 144 -7.45 -0.05 15.81
N THR A 145 -7.11 -0.75 14.73
CA THR A 145 -6.94 -0.15 13.41
C THR A 145 -8.27 -0.20 12.68
N THR A 146 -8.92 0.95 12.54
CA THR A 146 -10.19 1.06 11.82
C THR A 146 -9.94 1.58 10.40
N PRO A 147 -10.43 0.90 9.34
CA PRO A 147 -10.37 1.44 7.99
C PRO A 147 -11.20 2.71 7.89
N GLU A 148 -10.68 3.72 7.19
CA GLU A 148 -11.39 4.97 6.97
C GLU A 148 -12.47 4.77 5.90
N ILE A 149 -13.68 5.22 6.19
CA ILE A 149 -14.84 5.20 5.29
C ILE A 149 -15.43 6.60 5.18
N LEU A 150 -16.22 6.85 4.13
CA LEU A 150 -16.97 8.10 4.02
C LEU A 150 -17.99 8.21 5.16
N ASP A 151 -18.22 9.44 5.64
CA ASP A 151 -19.21 9.69 6.71
C ASP A 151 -20.62 9.21 6.32
N VAL A 152 -20.96 9.30 5.04
CA VAL A 152 -22.22 8.81 4.51
C VAL A 152 -22.37 7.29 4.51
N ASP A 153 -21.27 6.57 4.62
CA ASP A 153 -21.22 5.11 4.61
C ASP A 153 -21.03 4.52 6.03
N LYS A 154 -20.94 5.39 7.04
CA LYS A 154 -20.87 4.94 8.45
C LYS A 154 -22.20 4.36 8.90
N ILE A 155 -22.13 3.19 9.51
CA ILE A 155 -23.29 2.55 10.14
C ILE A 155 -23.70 3.35 11.39
N THR A 156 -24.98 3.70 11.52
CA THR A 156 -25.50 4.42 12.67
C THR A 156 -26.60 3.59 13.36
N PRO A 157 -26.53 3.29 14.66
CA PRO A 157 -25.39 3.61 15.55
C PRO A 157 -24.13 2.82 15.19
N PRO A 158 -22.95 3.39 15.43
CA PRO A 158 -21.73 2.65 15.23
C PRO A 158 -21.71 1.43 16.15
N PRO A 159 -21.29 0.26 15.69
CA PRO A 159 -21.20 -0.92 16.52
C PRO A 159 -20.24 -0.66 17.69
N ALA A 160 -20.56 -1.22 18.86
CA ALA A 160 -19.84 -0.97 20.11
C ALA A 160 -18.35 -1.41 20.07
N HIS A 161 -17.97 -2.23 19.09
CA HIS A 161 -16.61 -2.77 18.94
C HIS A 161 -16.16 -2.76 17.48
N ASN A 162 -14.89 -2.41 17.24
CA ASN A 162 -14.22 -2.58 15.95
C ASN A 162 -13.92 -4.08 15.75
N GLY A 163 -14.93 -4.88 15.47
CA GLY A 163 -14.81 -6.29 15.14
C GLY A 163 -14.64 -6.53 13.64
N LEU A 164 -14.32 -7.76 13.28
CA LEU A 164 -14.18 -8.21 11.88
C LEU A 164 -15.39 -7.93 10.98
N TYR A 165 -16.56 -7.73 11.59
CA TYR A 165 -17.79 -7.43 10.86
C TYR A 165 -17.87 -6.01 10.28
N GLN A 166 -16.84 -5.17 10.52
CA GLN A 166 -16.76 -3.78 10.02
C GLN A 166 -15.81 -3.61 8.83
N ILE A 167 -15.16 -4.70 8.38
CA ILE A 167 -14.16 -4.65 7.32
C ILE A 167 -14.73 -5.15 6.01
#